data_e0df08deb154da724048e774646c9881
#
_entry.id   e0df08deb154da724048e774646c9881
#
_cell.length_a   1.000
_cell.length_b   1.000
_cell.length_c   1.000
_cell.angle_alpha   90.00
_cell.angle_beta   90.00
_cell.angle_gamma   90.00
#
_symmetry.space_group_name_H-M   'P 1'
#
loop_
_entity.id
_entity.type
_entity.pdbx_description
1 polymer ?
#
loop_
_entity_poly.entity_id
_entity_poly.type
_entity_poly.pdbx_seq_one_letter_code
_entity_poly.pdbx_strand_id
1 'polypeptide(L)'
;MGTNRELELYMKPTCPYCIKVMSFMDENGVTVPLRNIEADEDAAKTLVTVGGKRQVPCLFIDGQPLYESDDIIAWLRANTL
;
A
#
# COMPACT_ATOMS: atom_id res chain seq x y z
N MET A 1 14.93 16.66 7.33
CA MET A 1 13.93 16.11 8.17
C MET A 1 12.82 15.41 7.40
N GLY A 2 12.60 14.17 7.69
CA GLY A 2 11.59 13.40 6.98
C GLY A 2 10.18 13.83 7.37
N THR A 3 9.25 13.59 6.48
CA THR A 3 7.85 13.75 6.76
C THR A 3 7.40 12.54 7.56
N ASN A 4 6.78 12.74 8.70
CA ASN A 4 6.27 11.65 9.52
C ASN A 4 4.90 11.21 9.02
N ARG A 5 4.86 10.70 7.80
CA ARG A 5 3.62 10.19 7.24
C ARG A 5 3.40 8.76 7.69
N GLU A 6 2.18 8.46 8.03
CA GLU A 6 1.80 7.09 8.30
C GLU A 6 1.43 6.42 7.00
N LEU A 7 2.16 5.37 6.66
CA LEU A 7 1.96 4.63 5.43
C LEU A 7 1.61 3.19 5.77
N GLU A 8 0.63 2.64 5.07
CA GLU A 8 0.28 1.22 5.16
C GLU A 8 -0.11 0.76 3.77
N LEU A 9 0.45 -0.36 3.35
CA LEU A 9 0.11 -0.95 2.07
C LEU A 9 -0.81 -2.14 2.29
N TYR A 10 -2.06 -2.01 1.84
CA TYR A 10 -3.02 -3.11 1.86
C TYR A 10 -2.79 -3.97 0.64
N MET A 11 -2.62 -5.27 0.83
CA MET A 11 -2.15 -6.15 -0.22
C MET A 11 -2.65 -7.58 -0.04
N LYS A 12 -2.47 -8.36 -1.09
CA LYS A 12 -2.58 -9.83 -1.08
C LYS A 12 -1.27 -10.39 -1.60
N PRO A 13 -0.71 -11.42 -0.94
CA PRO A 13 0.58 -11.96 -1.39
C PRO A 13 0.57 -12.54 -2.80
N THR A 14 -0.60 -12.96 -3.29
CA THR A 14 -0.73 -13.61 -4.59
C THR A 14 -1.16 -12.66 -5.71
N CYS A 15 -1.43 -11.40 -5.40
CA CYS A 15 -1.88 -10.43 -6.39
C CYS A 15 -0.69 -9.90 -7.22
N PRO A 16 -0.71 -10.05 -8.55
CA PRO A 16 0.42 -9.59 -9.37
C PRO A 16 0.71 -8.09 -9.23
N TYR A 17 -0.32 -7.28 -9.09
CA TYR A 17 -0.14 -5.85 -8.92
C TYR A 17 0.43 -5.49 -7.55
N CYS A 18 0.07 -6.25 -6.52
CA CYS A 18 0.69 -6.10 -5.20
C CYS A 18 2.15 -6.50 -5.24
N ILE A 19 2.46 -7.60 -5.93
CA ILE A 19 3.84 -8.06 -6.10
C ILE A 19 4.67 -6.99 -6.80
N LYS A 20 4.10 -6.34 -7.80
CA LYS A 20 4.77 -5.27 -8.53
C LYS A 20 5.18 -4.13 -7.60
N VAL A 21 4.26 -3.69 -6.73
CA VAL A 21 4.55 -2.63 -5.76
C VAL A 21 5.61 -3.07 -4.75
N MET A 22 5.44 -4.28 -4.21
CA MET A 22 6.37 -4.81 -3.22
C MET A 22 7.76 -5.03 -3.79
N SER A 23 7.86 -5.46 -5.05
CA SER A 23 9.14 -5.61 -5.72
C SER A 23 9.83 -4.26 -5.89
N PHE A 24 9.09 -3.22 -6.27
CA PHE A 24 9.65 -1.87 -6.34
C PHE A 24 10.19 -1.44 -4.98
N MET A 25 9.43 -1.69 -3.92
CA MET A 25 9.84 -1.34 -2.56
C MET A 25 11.15 -2.05 -2.19
N ASP A 26 11.20 -3.35 -2.46
CA ASP A 26 12.38 -4.16 -2.14
C ASP A 26 13.62 -3.68 -2.91
N GLU A 27 13.45 -3.42 -4.20
CA GLU A 27 14.55 -3.00 -5.06
C GLU A 27 15.09 -1.63 -4.70
N ASN A 28 14.27 -0.79 -4.10
CA ASN A 28 14.64 0.59 -3.78
C ASN A 28 14.82 0.85 -2.28
N GLY A 29 14.77 -0.19 -1.47
CA GLY A 29 14.95 -0.04 -0.02
C GLY A 29 13.84 0.72 0.67
N VAL A 30 12.64 0.69 0.10
CA VAL A 30 11.47 1.34 0.69
C VAL A 30 10.77 0.36 1.62
N THR A 31 10.54 0.76 2.86
CA THR A 31 9.85 -0.06 3.85
C THR A 31 8.54 0.59 4.23
N VAL A 32 7.44 -0.14 4.03
CA VAL A 32 6.10 0.30 4.42
C VAL A 32 5.42 -0.88 5.10
N PRO A 33 4.76 -0.67 6.24
CA PRO A 33 4.01 -1.76 6.87
C PRO A 33 2.99 -2.36 5.91
N LEU A 34 2.92 -3.69 5.90
CA LEU A 34 2.00 -4.41 5.02
C LEU A 34 0.77 -4.87 5.80
N ARG A 35 -0.39 -4.71 5.19
CA ARG A 35 -1.65 -5.22 5.75
C ARG A 35 -2.20 -6.25 4.76
N ASN A 36 -2.09 -7.52 5.11
CA ASN A 36 -2.54 -8.61 4.26
C ASN A 36 -4.02 -8.87 4.50
N ILE A 37 -4.86 -8.50 3.53
CA ILE A 37 -6.31 -8.60 3.69
C ILE A 37 -6.84 -10.03 3.65
N GLU A 38 -6.01 -11.00 3.24
CA GLU A 38 -6.40 -12.40 3.28
C GLU A 38 -6.18 -13.02 4.66
N ALA A 39 -5.21 -12.51 5.41
CA ALA A 39 -4.87 -13.04 6.72
C ALA A 39 -5.46 -12.22 7.86
N ASP A 40 -5.87 -10.98 7.59
CA ASP A 40 -6.31 -10.03 8.61
C ASP A 40 -7.67 -9.45 8.21
N GLU A 41 -8.72 -9.92 8.89
CA GLU A 41 -10.09 -9.46 8.61
C GLU A 41 -10.27 -7.98 8.90
N ASP A 42 -9.58 -7.46 9.91
CA ASP A 42 -9.67 -6.03 10.24
C ASP A 42 -9.08 -5.19 9.12
N ALA A 43 -8.00 -5.66 8.50
CA ALA A 43 -7.42 -4.99 7.35
C ALA A 43 -8.41 -4.96 6.19
N ALA A 44 -9.07 -6.08 5.92
CA ALA A 44 -10.07 -6.15 4.84
C ALA A 44 -11.23 -5.19 5.11
N LYS A 45 -11.70 -5.13 6.35
CA LYS A 45 -12.79 -4.22 6.72
C LYS A 45 -12.38 -2.76 6.58
N THR A 46 -11.18 -2.43 7.03
CA THR A 46 -10.66 -1.07 6.94
C THR A 46 -10.53 -0.64 5.48
N LEU A 47 -10.05 -1.55 4.64
CA LEU A 47 -9.90 -1.26 3.21
C LEU A 47 -11.24 -0.89 2.59
N VAL A 48 -12.30 -1.63 2.88
CA VAL A 48 -13.62 -1.36 2.33
C VAL A 48 -14.23 -0.11 2.95
N THR A 49 -14.12 0.04 4.27
CA THR A 49 -14.76 1.13 5.00
C THR A 49 -14.12 2.48 4.67
N VAL A 50 -12.80 2.55 4.68
CA VAL A 50 -12.07 3.80 4.48
C VAL A 50 -11.71 3.99 3.00
N GLY A 51 -11.30 2.91 2.34
CA GLY A 51 -10.90 2.96 0.93
C GLY A 51 -12.06 2.98 -0.03
N GLY A 52 -13.22 2.53 0.40
CA GLY A 52 -14.43 2.54 -0.41
C GLY A 52 -14.62 1.31 -1.29
N LYS A 53 -13.64 0.44 -1.40
CA LYS A 53 -13.77 -0.78 -2.20
C LYS A 53 -12.70 -1.80 -1.80
N ARG A 54 -13.00 -3.07 -2.07
CA ARG A 54 -12.07 -4.16 -1.79
C ARG A 54 -11.15 -4.38 -2.98
N GLN A 55 -10.19 -3.48 -3.13
CA GLN A 55 -9.22 -3.56 -4.22
C GLN A 55 -7.81 -3.38 -3.67
N VAL A 56 -6.90 -4.23 -4.07
CA VAL A 56 -5.48 -4.14 -3.72
C VAL A 56 -4.65 -4.11 -5.00
N PRO A 57 -3.46 -3.51 -4.98
CA PRO A 57 -2.85 -2.83 -3.84
C PRO A 57 -3.51 -1.50 -3.54
N CYS A 58 -3.48 -1.10 -2.28
CA CYS A 58 -3.97 0.21 -1.86
C CYS A 58 -3.00 0.76 -0.82
N LEU A 59 -2.41 1.91 -1.10
CA LEU A 59 -1.53 2.58 -0.16
C LEU A 59 -2.34 3.61 0.61
N PHE A 60 -2.37 3.45 1.94
CA PHE A 60 -2.98 4.45 2.80
C PHE A 60 -1.90 5.43 3.23
N ILE A 61 -2.10 6.69 2.89
CA ILE A 61 -1.17 7.79 3.21
C ILE A 61 -1.89 8.68 4.19
N ASP A 62 -1.49 8.62 5.47
CA ASP A 62 -2.16 9.35 6.55
C ASP A 62 -3.67 9.09 6.54
N GLY A 63 -4.06 7.85 6.30
CA GLY A 63 -5.46 7.46 6.27
C GLY A 63 -6.18 7.70 4.96
N GLN A 64 -5.51 8.22 3.93
CA GLN A 64 -6.09 8.48 2.62
C GLN A 64 -5.71 7.37 1.64
N PRO A 65 -6.67 6.73 0.98
CA PRO A 65 -6.36 5.63 0.07
C PRO A 65 -5.83 6.12 -1.27
N LEU A 66 -4.83 5.43 -1.77
CA LEU A 66 -4.30 5.63 -3.12
C LEU A 66 -4.31 4.28 -3.81
N TYR A 67 -5.06 4.17 -4.90
CA TYR A 67 -5.18 2.95 -5.67
C TYR A 67 -4.29 2.98 -6.91
N GLU A 68 -4.23 1.86 -7.60
CA GLU A 68 -3.48 1.60 -8.82
C GLU A 68 -1.98 1.47 -8.57
N SER A 69 -1.45 0.32 -8.96
CA SER A 69 -0.04 -0.01 -8.68
C SER A 69 0.93 1.02 -9.25
N ASP A 70 0.67 1.53 -10.46
CA ASP A 70 1.56 2.50 -11.07
C ASP A 70 1.55 3.83 -10.33
N ASP A 71 0.38 4.26 -9.85
CA ASP A 71 0.26 5.50 -9.09
C ASP A 71 0.92 5.37 -7.72
N ILE A 72 0.78 4.21 -7.09
CA ILE A 72 1.44 3.93 -5.81
C ILE A 72 2.95 3.99 -5.98
N ILE A 73 3.48 3.34 -7.00
CA ILE A 73 4.91 3.34 -7.27
C ILE A 73 5.41 4.75 -7.54
N ALA A 74 4.67 5.53 -8.34
CA ALA A 74 5.03 6.91 -8.63
C ALA A 74 5.07 7.76 -7.36
N TRP A 75 4.09 7.58 -6.49
CA TRP A 75 4.04 8.31 -5.22
C TRP A 75 5.22 7.94 -4.32
N LEU A 76 5.49 6.64 -4.19
CA LEU A 76 6.61 6.16 -3.36
C LEU A 76 7.93 6.69 -3.90
N ARG A 77 8.11 6.67 -5.21
CA ARG A 77 9.35 7.17 -5.84
C ARG A 77 9.54 8.66 -5.55
N ALA A 78 8.47 9.43 -5.59
CA ALA A 78 8.55 10.87 -5.38
C ALA A 78 8.70 11.25 -3.92
N ASN A 79 8.25 10.41 -2.98
CA ASN A 79 8.13 10.79 -1.57
C ASN A 79 9.02 10.01 -0.62
N THR A 80 9.62 8.89 -1.05
CA THR A 80 10.46 8.06 -0.18
C THR A 80 11.88 7.88 -0.68
N LEU A 81 12.17 8.26 -1.90
CA LEU A 81 13.51 8.13 -2.49
C LEU A 81 14.21 9.47 -2.63
#